data_5360b0f067f135c44bdec36b1e0c933a
#
_entry.id   5360b0f067f135c44bdec36b1e0c933a
#
_cell.length_a   1.000
_cell.length_b   1.000
_cell.length_c   1.000
_cell.angle_alpha   90.00
_cell.angle_beta   90.00
_cell.angle_gamma   90.00
#
_symmetry.space_group_name_H-M   'P 1'
#
loop_
_entity.id
_entity.type
_entity.pdbx_description
1 polymer ?
#
loop_
_entity_poly.entity_id
_entity_poly.type
_entity_poly.pdbx_seq_one_letter_code
_entity_poly.pdbx_strand_id
1 'polypeptide(L)'
;MGDYTASAIASFAFGEKKAVVDGNVIRVLSRVFGIETAFDTTQGKKQFAQLAQQLIDDEKPGLYNQAIMDFGAVICLPQNAKCDSCPLVKICVAKKQGLIEELPYREKRTKVRDRYFNYLVIKTEKEIFIQKRTGNDIWKNLYELPMIETPKALKRNIHEVVSKFLGTNKFLMVAGAKEVTQMLSHQKIHFRFFEIELADFKSIPLKNVQKVNLKSLGKLAFPKTIHQHLNSLKF
;
A
#
# COMPACT_ATOMS: atom_id res chain seq x y z
N MET A 1 -10.32 -12.12 -12.66
CA MET A 1 -9.48 -12.86 -11.69
C MET A 1 -8.10 -13.02 -12.32
N GLY A 2 -7.02 -12.72 -11.61
CA GLY A 2 -5.65 -12.87 -12.15
C GLY A 2 -5.10 -14.28 -11.97
N ASP A 3 -4.04 -14.63 -12.71
CA ASP A 3 -3.40 -15.96 -12.70
C ASP A 3 -3.00 -16.43 -11.30
N TYR A 4 -2.42 -15.52 -10.48
CA TYR A 4 -2.08 -15.81 -9.10
C TYR A 4 -3.29 -16.28 -8.28
N THR A 5 -4.39 -15.53 -8.32
CA THR A 5 -5.60 -15.87 -7.54
C THR A 5 -6.24 -17.16 -8.04
N ALA A 6 -6.25 -17.36 -9.36
CA ALA A 6 -6.78 -18.59 -9.97
C ALA A 6 -5.98 -19.82 -9.52
N SER A 7 -4.65 -19.76 -9.62
CA SER A 7 -3.76 -20.86 -9.19
C SER A 7 -3.86 -21.12 -7.68
N ALA A 8 -3.97 -20.07 -6.87
CA ALA A 8 -4.13 -20.20 -5.43
C ALA A 8 -5.42 -20.92 -5.06
N ILE A 9 -6.55 -20.51 -5.64
CA ILE A 9 -7.84 -21.16 -5.40
C ILE A 9 -7.79 -22.63 -5.86
N ALA A 10 -7.27 -22.89 -7.06
CA ALA A 10 -7.16 -24.23 -7.62
C ALA A 10 -6.34 -25.16 -6.71
N SER A 11 -5.19 -24.71 -6.22
CA SER A 11 -4.31 -25.54 -5.41
C SER A 11 -4.76 -25.66 -3.94
N PHE A 12 -5.21 -24.57 -3.30
CA PHE A 12 -5.58 -24.59 -1.88
C PHE A 12 -6.96 -25.15 -1.64
N ALA A 13 -7.95 -24.82 -2.48
CA ALA A 13 -9.32 -25.25 -2.26
C ALA A 13 -9.67 -26.57 -2.97
N PHE A 14 -9.05 -26.85 -4.11
CA PHE A 14 -9.38 -28.00 -4.94
C PHE A 14 -8.25 -29.03 -5.08
N GLY A 15 -7.08 -28.78 -4.52
CA GLY A 15 -5.92 -29.68 -4.59
C GLY A 15 -5.34 -29.84 -5.99
N GLU A 16 -5.67 -28.95 -6.91
CA GLU A 16 -5.14 -29.03 -8.28
C GLU A 16 -3.65 -28.67 -8.31
N LYS A 17 -2.88 -29.38 -9.14
CA LYS A 17 -1.46 -29.12 -9.39
C LYS A 17 -1.28 -27.82 -10.19
N LYS A 18 -1.47 -26.69 -9.50
CA LYS A 18 -1.30 -25.33 -10.06
C LYS A 18 -0.32 -24.53 -9.21
N ALA A 19 0.83 -24.18 -9.79
CA ALA A 19 1.84 -23.40 -9.09
C ALA A 19 1.39 -21.94 -8.93
N VAL A 20 1.57 -21.42 -7.71
CA VAL A 20 1.39 -20.02 -7.37
C VAL A 20 2.70 -19.28 -7.59
N VAL A 21 2.68 -18.18 -8.33
CA VAL A 21 3.87 -17.37 -8.59
C VAL A 21 3.61 -15.94 -8.11
N ASP A 22 4.08 -15.62 -6.92
CA ASP A 22 4.07 -14.28 -6.35
C ASP A 22 5.48 -13.69 -6.28
N GLY A 23 5.62 -12.49 -5.71
CA GLY A 23 6.93 -11.86 -5.55
C GLY A 23 7.90 -12.63 -4.63
N ASN A 24 7.38 -13.42 -3.67
CA ASN A 24 8.19 -14.27 -2.81
C ASN A 24 8.74 -15.47 -3.58
N VAL A 25 7.86 -16.14 -4.32
CA VAL A 25 8.22 -17.29 -5.16
C VAL A 25 9.23 -16.89 -6.23
N ILE A 26 9.00 -15.79 -6.95
CA ILE A 26 9.93 -15.24 -7.95
C ILE A 26 11.32 -15.03 -7.32
N ARG A 27 11.38 -14.42 -6.16
CA ARG A 27 12.65 -14.15 -5.47
C ARG A 27 13.38 -15.43 -5.05
N VAL A 28 12.65 -16.39 -4.51
CA VAL A 28 13.22 -17.69 -4.11
C VAL A 28 13.77 -18.40 -5.34
N LEU A 29 12.98 -18.57 -6.38
CA LEU A 29 13.38 -19.25 -7.60
C LEU A 29 14.54 -18.55 -8.30
N SER A 30 14.48 -17.21 -8.43
CA SER A 30 15.54 -16.43 -9.03
C SER A 30 16.87 -16.66 -8.30
N ARG A 31 16.88 -16.61 -6.96
CA ARG A 31 18.10 -16.78 -6.17
C ARG A 31 18.61 -18.22 -6.14
N VAL A 32 17.73 -19.19 -5.96
CA VAL A 32 18.13 -20.61 -5.88
C VAL A 32 18.69 -21.09 -7.20
N PHE A 33 18.06 -20.75 -8.32
CA PHE A 33 18.44 -21.20 -9.65
C PHE A 33 19.33 -20.20 -10.43
N GLY A 34 19.62 -19.03 -9.86
CA GLY A 34 20.46 -18.01 -10.53
C GLY A 34 19.80 -17.42 -11.77
N ILE A 35 18.48 -17.20 -11.75
CA ILE A 35 17.76 -16.68 -12.92
C ILE A 35 17.95 -15.17 -13.02
N GLU A 36 18.65 -14.74 -14.06
CA GLU A 36 18.94 -13.34 -14.35
C GLU A 36 17.94 -12.69 -15.30
N THR A 37 17.02 -13.46 -15.90
CA THR A 37 15.96 -12.91 -16.73
C THR A 37 15.05 -12.03 -15.87
N ALA A 38 14.81 -10.79 -16.32
CA ALA A 38 13.96 -9.85 -15.60
C ALA A 38 12.53 -10.39 -15.49
N PHE A 39 12.03 -10.54 -14.26
CA PHE A 39 10.76 -11.21 -13.97
C PHE A 39 9.53 -10.46 -14.48
N ASP A 40 9.63 -9.17 -14.74
CA ASP A 40 8.53 -8.30 -15.19
C ASP A 40 8.40 -8.23 -16.72
N THR A 41 9.26 -8.92 -17.46
CA THR A 41 9.14 -9.15 -18.90
C THR A 41 8.19 -10.31 -19.22
N THR A 42 7.71 -10.38 -20.46
CA THR A 42 6.88 -11.51 -20.91
C THR A 42 7.66 -12.83 -20.83
N GLN A 43 8.93 -12.82 -21.22
CA GLN A 43 9.81 -13.98 -21.16
C GLN A 43 10.04 -14.42 -19.70
N GLY A 44 10.37 -13.48 -18.79
CA GLY A 44 10.57 -13.77 -17.38
C GLY A 44 9.33 -14.38 -16.75
N LYS A 45 8.15 -13.78 -16.95
CA LYS A 45 6.89 -14.32 -16.43
C LYS A 45 6.66 -15.77 -16.87
N LYS A 46 6.87 -16.06 -18.16
CA LYS A 46 6.75 -17.42 -18.69
C LYS A 46 7.75 -18.38 -18.06
N GLN A 47 9.02 -17.96 -17.95
CA GLN A 47 10.09 -18.77 -17.36
C GLN A 47 9.82 -19.12 -15.90
N PHE A 48 9.46 -18.14 -15.08
CA PHE A 48 9.13 -18.37 -13.66
C PHE A 48 7.89 -19.24 -13.50
N ALA A 49 6.85 -19.03 -14.30
CA ALA A 49 5.64 -19.86 -14.26
C ALA A 49 5.93 -21.31 -14.64
N GLN A 50 6.72 -21.55 -15.67
CA GLN A 50 7.12 -22.89 -16.11
C GLN A 50 7.96 -23.60 -15.05
N LEU A 51 8.95 -22.92 -14.49
CA LEU A 51 9.80 -23.50 -13.45
C LEU A 51 9.00 -23.83 -12.18
N ALA A 52 8.15 -22.91 -11.72
CA ALA A 52 7.30 -23.17 -10.57
C ALA A 52 6.37 -24.36 -10.79
N GLN A 53 5.80 -24.48 -12.01
CA GLN A 53 4.92 -25.61 -12.36
C GLN A 53 5.67 -26.96 -12.46
N GLN A 54 6.95 -26.95 -12.76
CA GLN A 54 7.79 -28.16 -12.76
C GLN A 54 8.16 -28.61 -11.34
N LEU A 55 8.27 -27.67 -10.42
CA LEU A 55 8.73 -27.92 -9.04
C LEU A 55 7.59 -28.22 -8.06
N ILE A 56 6.35 -27.93 -8.43
CA ILE A 56 5.21 -28.15 -7.52
C ILE A 56 5.04 -29.63 -7.21
N ASP A 57 4.74 -29.90 -5.94
CA ASP A 57 4.46 -31.24 -5.44
C ASP A 57 3.13 -31.78 -6.02
N ASP A 58 3.16 -33.03 -6.49
CA ASP A 58 2.00 -33.67 -7.14
C ASP A 58 0.91 -34.05 -6.16
N GLU A 59 1.30 -34.47 -4.94
CA GLU A 59 0.35 -34.96 -3.93
C GLU A 59 -0.19 -33.84 -3.06
N LYS A 60 0.63 -32.82 -2.76
CA LYS A 60 0.31 -31.74 -1.81
C LYS A 60 0.58 -30.34 -2.40
N PRO A 61 -0.03 -30.00 -3.55
CA PRO A 61 0.29 -28.76 -4.26
C PRO A 61 -0.01 -27.50 -3.42
N GLY A 62 -1.10 -27.49 -2.66
CA GLY A 62 -1.42 -26.37 -1.77
C GLY A 62 -0.38 -26.17 -0.66
N LEU A 63 0.07 -27.25 -0.03
CA LEU A 63 1.09 -27.21 1.01
C LEU A 63 2.44 -26.72 0.44
N TYR A 64 2.82 -27.21 -0.73
CA TYR A 64 4.03 -26.74 -1.43
C TYR A 64 3.99 -25.26 -1.74
N ASN A 65 2.88 -24.77 -2.32
CA ASN A 65 2.67 -23.36 -2.61
C ASN A 65 2.80 -22.50 -1.34
N GLN A 66 2.16 -22.93 -0.23
CA GLN A 66 2.28 -22.21 1.04
C GLN A 66 3.71 -22.20 1.54
N ALA A 67 4.38 -23.34 1.53
CA ALA A 67 5.75 -23.47 2.03
C ALA A 67 6.74 -22.58 1.29
N ILE A 68 6.69 -22.52 -0.05
CA ILE A 68 7.61 -21.66 -0.82
C ILE A 68 7.31 -20.17 -0.63
N MET A 69 6.03 -19.77 -0.50
CA MET A 69 5.66 -18.39 -0.19
C MET A 69 6.16 -17.98 1.20
N ASP A 70 5.93 -18.80 2.22
CA ASP A 70 6.39 -18.57 3.60
C ASP A 70 7.91 -18.55 3.68
N PHE A 71 8.58 -19.45 2.98
CA PHE A 71 10.04 -19.45 2.88
C PHE A 71 10.58 -18.12 2.32
N GLY A 72 9.93 -17.58 1.28
CA GLY A 72 10.26 -16.26 0.76
C GLY A 72 9.96 -15.13 1.74
N ALA A 73 8.90 -15.24 2.53
CA ALA A 73 8.49 -14.22 3.49
C ALA A 73 9.30 -14.23 4.79
N VAL A 74 9.90 -15.36 5.19
CA VAL A 74 10.53 -15.54 6.51
C VAL A 74 12.05 -15.72 6.43
N ILE A 75 12.55 -16.44 5.44
CA ILE A 75 13.97 -16.81 5.28
C ILE A 75 14.61 -16.01 4.14
N CYS A 76 14.11 -16.17 2.90
CA CYS A 76 14.66 -15.53 1.72
C CYS A 76 14.10 -14.12 1.55
N LEU A 77 14.37 -13.25 2.52
CA LEU A 77 13.85 -11.88 2.57
C LEU A 77 14.36 -11.00 1.41
N PRO A 78 13.60 -9.93 1.03
CA PRO A 78 14.08 -9.00 0.00
C PRO A 78 15.41 -8.36 0.34
N GLN A 79 15.56 -7.93 1.59
CA GLN A 79 16.80 -7.38 2.17
C GLN A 79 17.19 -8.19 3.39
N ASN A 80 18.49 -8.32 3.63
CA ASN A 80 19.01 -9.07 4.78
C ASN A 80 18.49 -10.53 4.84
N ALA A 81 18.53 -11.24 3.71
CA ALA A 81 18.14 -12.64 3.64
C ALA A 81 18.92 -13.49 4.65
N LYS A 82 18.24 -14.39 5.36
CA LYS A 82 18.82 -15.22 6.42
C LYS A 82 19.57 -16.42 5.84
N CYS A 83 20.59 -16.16 5.02
CA CYS A 83 21.31 -17.19 4.28
C CYS A 83 22.04 -18.21 5.18
N ASP A 84 22.53 -17.79 6.34
CA ASP A 84 23.30 -18.67 7.25
C ASP A 84 22.42 -19.77 7.89
N SER A 85 21.13 -19.52 8.06
CA SER A 85 20.16 -20.51 8.54
C SER A 85 19.29 -21.11 7.43
N CYS A 86 19.61 -20.82 6.16
CA CYS A 86 18.80 -21.25 5.02
C CYS A 86 19.06 -22.73 4.68
N PRO A 87 18.04 -23.60 4.66
CA PRO A 87 18.22 -25.02 4.30
C PRO A 87 18.66 -25.20 2.84
N LEU A 88 18.44 -24.23 1.97
CA LEU A 88 18.83 -24.27 0.56
C LEU A 88 20.20 -23.63 0.28
N VAL A 89 20.94 -23.21 1.30
CA VAL A 89 22.20 -22.45 1.12
C VAL A 89 23.24 -23.20 0.28
N LYS A 90 23.30 -24.53 0.41
CA LYS A 90 24.28 -25.37 -0.32
C LYS A 90 24.02 -25.45 -1.83
N ILE A 91 22.77 -25.31 -2.26
CA ILE A 91 22.37 -25.39 -3.66
C ILE A 91 22.09 -24.02 -4.27
N CYS A 92 22.03 -22.95 -3.45
CA CYS A 92 21.66 -21.62 -3.88
C CYS A 92 22.73 -20.98 -4.77
N VAL A 93 22.43 -20.78 -6.05
CA VAL A 93 23.32 -20.17 -7.03
C VAL A 93 23.67 -18.73 -6.66
N ALA A 94 22.66 -17.92 -6.31
CA ALA A 94 22.86 -16.52 -5.93
C ALA A 94 23.79 -16.37 -4.71
N LYS A 95 23.72 -17.28 -3.72
CA LYS A 95 24.63 -17.23 -2.57
C LYS A 95 26.08 -17.55 -3.00
N LYS A 96 26.27 -18.54 -3.88
CA LYS A 96 27.58 -18.92 -4.39
C LYS A 96 28.24 -17.83 -5.23
N GLN A 97 27.40 -17.07 -5.97
CA GLN A 97 27.87 -16.03 -6.90
C GLN A 97 27.85 -14.62 -6.31
N GLY A 98 27.35 -14.44 -5.08
CA GLY A 98 27.24 -13.10 -4.45
C GLY A 98 26.09 -12.24 -4.96
N LEU A 99 25.09 -12.83 -5.64
CA LEU A 99 24.00 -12.13 -6.31
C LEU A 99 22.71 -11.99 -5.47
N ILE A 100 22.78 -12.22 -4.15
CA ILE A 100 21.59 -12.22 -3.27
C ILE A 100 20.84 -10.87 -3.30
N GLU A 101 21.55 -9.75 -3.28
CA GLU A 101 20.94 -8.41 -3.25
C GLU A 101 20.51 -7.94 -4.66
N GLU A 102 21.02 -8.56 -5.72
CA GLU A 102 20.72 -8.20 -7.10
C GLU A 102 19.50 -8.95 -7.64
N LEU A 103 19.30 -10.21 -7.22
CA LEU A 103 18.22 -11.05 -7.70
C LEU A 103 16.96 -10.94 -6.83
N PRO A 104 15.77 -10.89 -7.44
CA PRO A 104 15.46 -11.03 -8.87
C PRO A 104 15.67 -9.73 -9.66
N TYR A 105 16.14 -9.83 -10.89
CA TYR A 105 16.23 -8.67 -11.79
C TYR A 105 14.88 -8.17 -12.27
N ARG A 106 14.79 -6.84 -12.44
CA ARG A 106 13.64 -6.13 -12.95
C ARG A 106 14.07 -5.17 -14.08
N GLU A 107 13.42 -5.27 -15.22
CA GLU A 107 13.67 -4.37 -16.35
C GLU A 107 13.05 -2.99 -16.15
N LYS A 108 11.79 -2.97 -15.68
CA LYS A 108 11.04 -1.73 -15.54
C LYS A 108 11.15 -1.17 -14.14
N ARG A 109 11.82 -0.03 -13.99
CA ARG A 109 11.76 0.72 -12.73
C ARG A 109 10.35 1.30 -12.59
N THR A 110 9.66 0.93 -11.53
CA THR A 110 8.36 1.52 -11.21
C THR A 110 8.55 3.02 -10.95
N LYS A 111 7.99 3.87 -11.81
CA LYS A 111 7.94 5.31 -11.55
C LYS A 111 6.98 5.53 -10.38
N VAL A 112 7.52 5.97 -9.27
CA VAL A 112 6.73 6.34 -8.09
C VAL A 112 6.21 7.76 -8.31
N ARG A 113 4.88 7.95 -8.25
CA ARG A 113 4.24 9.26 -8.34
C ARG A 113 4.07 9.84 -6.96
N ASP A 114 4.61 11.03 -6.71
CA ASP A 114 4.31 11.79 -5.51
C ASP A 114 2.89 12.38 -5.58
N ARG A 115 2.12 12.24 -4.49
CA ARG A 115 0.79 12.83 -4.32
C ARG A 115 0.74 13.55 -2.97
N TYR A 116 0.17 14.74 -2.96
CA TYR A 116 0.12 15.59 -1.78
C TYR A 116 -1.33 15.75 -1.33
N PHE A 117 -1.68 15.07 -0.24
CA PHE A 117 -3.01 15.05 0.35
C PHE A 117 -3.04 15.98 1.56
N ASN A 118 -3.75 17.10 1.40
CA ASN A 118 -3.91 18.11 2.43
C ASN A 118 -5.29 17.93 3.06
N TYR A 119 -5.31 17.31 4.23
CA TYR A 119 -6.53 17.02 4.98
C TYR A 119 -6.88 18.18 5.91
N LEU A 120 -8.16 18.53 5.95
CA LEU A 120 -8.70 19.54 6.82
C LEU A 120 -9.42 18.86 8.00
N VAL A 121 -8.88 19.03 9.20
CA VAL A 121 -9.50 18.56 10.44
C VAL A 121 -10.46 19.64 10.91
N ILE A 122 -11.72 19.52 10.52
CA ILE A 122 -12.78 20.46 10.87
C ILE A 122 -13.66 19.77 11.90
N LYS A 123 -13.60 20.23 13.14
CA LYS A 123 -14.31 19.61 14.26
C LYS A 123 -14.98 20.64 15.18
N THR A 124 -15.99 20.18 15.88
CA THR A 124 -16.57 20.80 17.07
C THR A 124 -16.18 19.99 18.30
N GLU A 125 -16.68 20.32 19.48
CA GLU A 125 -16.51 19.51 20.70
C GLU A 125 -17.06 18.08 20.58
N LYS A 126 -18.07 17.87 19.73
CA LYS A 126 -18.83 16.59 19.64
C LYS A 126 -18.76 15.93 18.28
N GLU A 127 -18.48 16.68 17.22
CA GLU A 127 -18.62 16.22 15.84
C GLU A 127 -17.37 16.56 15.00
N ILE A 128 -17.13 15.76 13.97
CA ILE A 128 -16.08 15.99 12.96
C ILE A 128 -16.65 15.81 11.55
N PHE A 129 -16.10 16.56 10.62
CA PHE A 129 -16.48 16.47 9.21
C PHE A 129 -15.66 15.40 8.51
N ILE A 130 -16.33 14.50 7.81
CA ILE A 130 -15.73 13.44 7.03
C ILE A 130 -16.42 13.32 5.67
N GLN A 131 -15.75 12.67 4.74
CA GLN A 131 -16.33 12.31 3.44
C GLN A 131 -16.00 10.86 3.08
N LYS A 132 -16.82 10.25 2.21
CA LYS A 132 -16.55 8.91 1.67
C LYS A 132 -15.83 9.04 0.34
N ARG A 133 -14.76 8.28 0.14
CA ARG A 133 -14.04 8.20 -1.15
C ARG A 133 -14.86 7.38 -2.13
N THR A 134 -15.51 8.04 -3.09
CA THR A 134 -16.36 7.40 -4.11
C THR A 134 -15.67 7.27 -5.47
N GLY A 135 -14.59 8.02 -5.69
CA GLY A 135 -13.82 8.01 -6.94
C GLY A 135 -13.12 6.67 -7.20
N ASN A 136 -12.78 6.41 -8.46
CA ASN A 136 -12.00 5.23 -8.84
C ASN A 136 -10.51 5.45 -8.59
N ASP A 137 -10.13 5.49 -7.30
CA ASP A 137 -8.77 5.76 -6.82
C ASP A 137 -8.48 4.87 -5.60
N ILE A 138 -7.26 4.99 -5.04
CA ILE A 138 -6.87 4.28 -3.81
C ILE A 138 -7.88 4.53 -2.70
N TRP A 139 -8.06 3.52 -1.84
CA TRP A 139 -8.96 3.55 -0.68
C TRP A 139 -10.44 3.85 -1.00
N LYS A 140 -10.88 3.49 -2.20
CA LYS A 140 -12.29 3.59 -2.59
C LYS A 140 -13.18 2.95 -1.54
N ASN A 141 -14.30 3.62 -1.22
CA ASN A 141 -15.28 3.26 -0.20
C ASN A 141 -14.83 3.43 1.25
N LEU A 142 -13.58 3.81 1.54
CA LEU A 142 -13.17 4.23 2.87
C LEU A 142 -13.58 5.68 3.14
N TYR A 143 -13.65 6.02 4.42
CA TYR A 143 -13.86 7.41 4.86
C TYR A 143 -12.55 8.16 4.98
N GLU A 144 -12.61 9.47 4.81
CA GLU A 144 -11.48 10.38 5.00
C GLU A 144 -11.97 11.73 5.52
N LEU A 145 -11.05 12.56 5.99
CA LEU A 145 -11.31 13.98 6.27
C LEU A 145 -11.49 14.74 4.95
N PRO A 146 -12.13 15.92 4.92
CA PRO A 146 -12.13 16.79 3.74
C PRO A 146 -10.72 16.99 3.23
N MET A 147 -10.46 16.78 1.93
CA MET A 147 -9.13 16.65 1.36
C MET A 147 -8.96 17.51 0.11
N ILE A 148 -7.82 18.20 0.05
CA ILE A 148 -7.35 18.94 -1.11
C ILE A 148 -6.11 18.25 -1.65
N GLU A 149 -6.19 17.62 -2.82
CA GLU A 149 -5.02 17.11 -3.51
C GLU A 149 -4.33 18.22 -4.29
N THR A 150 -3.01 18.32 -4.15
CA THR A 150 -2.20 19.29 -4.88
C THR A 150 -1.06 18.62 -5.63
N PRO A 151 -0.59 19.18 -6.75
CA PRO A 151 0.52 18.61 -7.52
C PRO A 151 1.88 18.70 -6.82
N LYS A 152 2.00 19.61 -5.83
CA LYS A 152 3.21 19.86 -5.04
C LYS A 152 2.85 20.19 -3.59
N ALA A 153 3.83 20.09 -2.69
CA ALA A 153 3.66 20.50 -1.30
C ALA A 153 3.23 21.97 -1.19
N LEU A 154 2.16 22.23 -0.45
CA LEU A 154 1.70 23.59 -0.15
C LEU A 154 2.68 24.27 0.80
N LYS A 155 3.37 25.34 0.37
CA LYS A 155 4.35 26.05 1.21
C LYS A 155 3.86 27.43 1.67
N ARG A 156 3.30 28.25 0.79
CA ARG A 156 2.99 29.67 1.07
C ARG A 156 1.51 30.03 0.95
N ASN A 157 0.73 29.35 0.12
CA ASN A 157 -0.65 29.75 -0.21
C ASN A 157 -1.71 28.87 0.48
N ILE A 158 -1.40 28.33 1.65
CA ILE A 158 -2.30 27.37 2.33
C ILE A 158 -3.65 28.02 2.63
N HIS A 159 -3.65 29.22 3.19
CA HIS A 159 -4.86 29.94 3.56
C HIS A 159 -5.76 30.21 2.34
N GLU A 160 -5.18 30.64 1.22
CA GLU A 160 -5.91 30.90 -0.03
C GLU A 160 -6.54 29.62 -0.59
N VAL A 161 -5.77 28.53 -0.65
CA VAL A 161 -6.23 27.22 -1.14
C VAL A 161 -7.35 26.68 -0.28
N VAL A 162 -7.24 26.76 1.05
CA VAL A 162 -8.26 26.36 2.00
C VAL A 162 -9.50 27.25 1.90
N SER A 163 -9.34 28.57 1.78
CA SER A 163 -10.42 29.52 1.61
C SER A 163 -11.25 29.22 0.35
N LYS A 164 -10.56 28.97 -0.77
CA LYS A 164 -11.21 28.58 -2.04
C LYS A 164 -11.96 27.25 -1.90
N PHE A 165 -11.40 26.28 -1.21
CA PHE A 165 -12.01 24.97 -1.00
C PHE A 165 -13.24 25.08 -0.09
N LEU A 166 -13.15 25.85 0.99
CA LEU A 166 -14.25 26.03 1.96
C LEU A 166 -15.32 27.03 1.47
N GLY A 167 -15.03 27.83 0.44
CA GLY A 167 -15.92 28.89 -0.04
C GLY A 167 -16.03 30.08 0.93
N THR A 168 -15.14 30.17 1.91
CA THR A 168 -15.11 31.23 2.93
C THR A 168 -13.69 31.52 3.40
N ASN A 169 -13.44 32.74 3.83
CA ASN A 169 -12.20 33.15 4.50
C ASN A 169 -12.36 33.30 6.02
N LYS A 170 -13.54 32.98 6.56
CA LYS A 170 -13.87 33.10 8.00
C LYS A 170 -13.50 31.82 8.74
N PHE A 171 -12.22 31.51 8.82
CA PHE A 171 -11.67 30.38 9.56
C PHE A 171 -10.30 30.71 10.16
N LEU A 172 -9.93 30.00 11.21
CA LEU A 172 -8.60 30.04 11.80
C LEU A 172 -7.90 28.70 11.57
N MET A 173 -6.62 28.74 11.22
CA MET A 173 -5.76 27.57 11.21
C MET A 173 -5.05 27.48 12.58
N VAL A 174 -5.43 26.48 13.37
CA VAL A 174 -5.08 26.41 14.79
C VAL A 174 -3.71 25.80 15.03
N ALA A 175 -3.27 24.89 14.18
CA ALA A 175 -2.01 24.19 14.36
C ALA A 175 -1.21 24.02 13.06
N GLY A 176 0.11 23.93 13.21
CA GLY A 176 1.02 23.58 12.12
C GLY A 176 0.75 22.16 11.63
N ALA A 177 0.88 21.97 10.31
CA ALA A 177 0.63 20.68 9.68
C ALA A 177 1.63 19.62 10.12
N LYS A 178 1.14 18.52 10.68
CA LYS A 178 1.94 17.30 10.81
C LYS A 178 2.07 16.67 9.45
N GLU A 179 3.30 16.50 8.96
CA GLU A 179 3.57 15.81 7.70
C GLU A 179 3.91 14.34 7.96
N VAL A 180 3.24 13.44 7.25
CA VAL A 180 3.50 12.00 7.28
C VAL A 180 3.58 11.50 5.86
N THR A 181 4.51 10.61 5.57
CA THR A 181 4.67 10.00 4.26
C THR A 181 4.35 8.52 4.31
N GLN A 182 3.59 8.04 3.33
CA GLN A 182 3.32 6.62 3.15
C GLN A 182 3.70 6.20 1.74
N MET A 183 4.53 5.16 1.64
CA MET A 183 4.89 4.53 0.38
C MET A 183 3.86 3.47 0.01
N LEU A 184 3.33 3.53 -1.20
CA LEU A 184 2.55 2.48 -1.86
C LEU A 184 3.33 1.98 -3.08
N SER A 185 2.88 0.89 -3.72
CA SER A 185 3.61 0.26 -4.84
C SER A 185 4.00 1.23 -5.96
N HIS A 186 3.10 2.15 -6.32
CA HIS A 186 3.29 3.09 -7.44
C HIS A 186 3.14 4.56 -7.05
N GLN A 187 2.94 4.84 -5.76
CA GLN A 187 2.64 6.18 -5.27
C GLN A 187 3.32 6.41 -3.93
N LYS A 188 3.82 7.63 -3.75
CA LYS A 188 4.29 8.15 -2.47
C LYS A 188 3.32 9.23 -2.04
N ILE A 189 2.58 8.97 -0.95
CA ILE A 189 1.56 9.88 -0.47
C ILE A 189 2.16 10.73 0.66
N HIS A 190 2.12 12.03 0.48
CA HIS A 190 2.49 13.01 1.48
C HIS A 190 1.21 13.53 2.13
N PHE A 191 0.99 13.16 3.37
CA PHE A 191 -0.15 13.59 4.17
C PHE A 191 0.20 14.86 4.93
N ARG A 192 -0.68 15.86 4.89
CA ARG A 192 -0.63 17.02 5.76
C ARG A 192 -2.00 17.23 6.37
N PHE A 193 -2.04 17.44 7.69
CA PHE A 193 -3.28 17.64 8.43
C PHE A 193 -3.31 19.06 8.98
N PHE A 194 -4.34 19.81 8.64
CA PHE A 194 -4.55 21.19 9.07
C PHE A 194 -5.78 21.24 9.96
N GLU A 195 -5.60 21.65 11.20
CA GLU A 195 -6.72 21.89 12.11
C GLU A 195 -7.33 23.24 11.79
N ILE A 196 -8.64 23.22 11.53
CA ILE A 196 -9.43 24.39 11.09
C ILE A 196 -10.56 24.64 12.08
N GLU A 197 -10.57 25.84 12.65
CA GLU A 197 -11.72 26.37 13.38
C GLU A 197 -12.55 27.28 12.48
N LEU A 198 -13.84 27.01 12.39
CA LEU A 198 -14.79 27.77 11.58
C LEU A 198 -15.67 28.63 12.47
N ALA A 199 -15.87 29.88 12.05
CA ALA A 199 -16.81 30.78 12.73
C ALA A 199 -18.27 30.33 12.56
N ASP A 200 -18.61 29.71 11.42
CA ASP A 200 -19.95 29.15 11.16
C ASP A 200 -19.84 27.84 10.35
N PHE A 201 -20.35 26.77 10.93
CA PHE A 201 -20.38 25.44 10.31
C PHE A 201 -21.52 25.26 9.30
N LYS A 202 -22.51 26.15 9.25
CA LYS A 202 -23.64 26.00 8.35
C LYS A 202 -23.36 26.47 6.92
N SER A 203 -22.33 27.27 6.75
CA SER A 203 -22.02 27.93 5.47
C SER A 203 -21.02 27.20 4.59
N ILE A 204 -20.62 25.96 4.93
CA ILE A 204 -19.63 25.24 4.13
C ILE A 204 -20.32 24.53 2.95
N PRO A 205 -20.07 24.93 1.70
CA PRO A 205 -20.68 24.33 0.51
C PRO A 205 -19.97 23.01 0.10
N LEU A 206 -19.48 22.22 1.04
CA LEU A 206 -18.79 20.98 0.75
C LEU A 206 -19.79 19.89 0.36
N LYS A 207 -19.87 19.60 -0.93
CA LYS A 207 -20.62 18.46 -1.45
C LYS A 207 -19.98 17.15 -0.93
N ASN A 208 -20.81 16.20 -0.51
CA ASN A 208 -20.40 14.87 -0.03
C ASN A 208 -19.67 14.81 1.33
N VAL A 209 -19.67 15.91 2.08
CA VAL A 209 -19.14 15.93 3.46
C VAL A 209 -20.30 15.77 4.43
N GLN A 210 -20.10 14.92 5.44
CA GLN A 210 -21.07 14.66 6.50
C GLN A 210 -20.47 14.92 7.88
N LYS A 211 -21.29 15.34 8.82
CA LYS A 211 -20.93 15.44 10.23
C LYS A 211 -21.14 14.09 10.90
N VAL A 212 -20.16 13.66 11.68
CA VAL A 212 -20.21 12.42 12.45
C VAL A 212 -19.79 12.70 13.89
N ASN A 213 -20.51 12.11 14.83
CA ASN A 213 -20.15 12.19 16.22
C ASN A 213 -18.79 11.53 16.48
N LEU A 214 -17.90 12.18 17.23
CA LEU A 214 -16.56 11.71 17.54
C LEU A 214 -16.56 10.30 18.14
N LYS A 215 -17.55 9.97 18.98
CA LYS A 215 -17.72 8.62 19.56
C LYS A 215 -18.02 7.53 18.53
N SER A 216 -18.50 7.92 17.35
CA SER A 216 -18.86 6.99 16.27
C SER A 216 -17.73 6.73 15.28
N LEU A 217 -16.61 7.46 15.37
CA LEU A 217 -15.49 7.33 14.43
C LEU A 217 -14.91 5.91 14.39
N GLY A 218 -14.83 5.24 15.53
CA GLY A 218 -14.31 3.86 15.62
C GLY A 218 -15.13 2.81 14.86
N LYS A 219 -16.36 3.15 14.43
CA LYS A 219 -17.22 2.28 13.61
C LYS A 219 -17.00 2.46 12.11
N LEU A 220 -16.20 3.43 11.71
CA LEU A 220 -15.98 3.79 10.32
C LEU A 220 -14.59 3.35 9.86
N ALA A 221 -14.51 2.88 8.62
CA ALA A 221 -13.26 2.41 8.04
C ALA A 221 -12.48 3.57 7.40
N PHE A 222 -11.30 3.87 7.93
CA PHE A 222 -10.37 4.87 7.41
C PHE A 222 -9.07 4.23 6.92
N PRO A 223 -8.33 4.83 5.97
CA PRO A 223 -6.94 4.49 5.71
C PRO A 223 -6.09 4.60 6.97
N LYS A 224 -5.13 3.67 7.13
CA LYS A 224 -4.30 3.55 8.35
C LYS A 224 -3.73 4.87 8.84
N THR A 225 -3.14 5.66 7.95
CA THR A 225 -2.51 6.95 8.31
C THR A 225 -3.53 7.96 8.84
N ILE A 226 -4.72 8.03 8.25
CA ILE A 226 -5.81 8.91 8.73
C ILE A 226 -6.31 8.43 10.08
N HIS A 227 -6.54 7.12 10.23
CA HIS A 227 -6.97 6.53 11.50
C HIS A 227 -5.97 6.80 12.64
N GLN A 228 -4.66 6.66 12.37
CA GLN A 228 -3.62 6.98 13.33
C GLN A 228 -3.61 8.46 13.72
N HIS A 229 -3.84 9.36 12.75
CA HIS A 229 -3.95 10.79 13.04
C HIS A 229 -5.17 11.09 13.89
N LEU A 230 -6.35 10.58 13.54
CA LEU A 230 -7.59 10.75 14.33
C LEU A 230 -7.41 10.27 15.78
N ASN A 231 -6.76 9.13 16.00
CA ASN A 231 -6.47 8.62 17.35
C ASN A 231 -5.47 9.48 18.12
N SER A 232 -4.64 10.28 17.45
CA SER A 232 -3.70 11.21 18.09
C SER A 232 -4.35 12.54 18.50
N LEU A 233 -5.51 12.86 17.96
CA LEU A 233 -6.29 14.01 18.39
C LEU A 233 -6.89 13.69 19.76
N LYS A 234 -6.56 14.48 20.75
CA LYS A 234 -7.23 14.40 22.07
C LYS A 234 -8.66 14.94 21.89
N PHE A 235 -9.62 14.06 22.01
CA PHE A 235 -11.04 14.39 22.00
C PHE A 235 -11.58 14.42 23.42
#